data_0c43ac30e08b271c362876b56635c7f6
#
_entry.id   0c43ac30e08b271c362876b56635c7f6
#
_cell.length_a   1.000
_cell.length_b   1.000
_cell.length_c   1.000
_cell.angle_alpha   90.00
_cell.angle_beta   90.00
_cell.angle_gamma   90.00
#
_symmetry.space_group_name_H-M   'P 1'
#
loop_
_entity.id
_entity.type
_entity.pdbx_description
1 polymer ?
#
loop_
_entity_poly.entity_id
_entity_poly.type
_entity_poly.pdbx_seq_one_letter_code
_entity_poly.pdbx_strand_id
1 'polypeptide(L)'
;LGPDDALLLKTAATFDLSVWEFWSALVSGGRVVVAAPDGHRDPAYLNGLVASEGVTTLHVVPSMLTALMTDSDGVLPSSLRRVLAIGEALPASTAQRFLAGNDARLDNLYGPTEAAVSVTGHTVEVSDVVSVPIGSPQWNTRLFVLDARLQPVPVGVPGELYLAGAQ
;
A
#
# COMPACT_ATOMS: atom_id res chain seq x y z
N LEU A 1 -5.63 12.72 1.16
CA LEU A 1 -4.65 13.59 0.49
C LEU A 1 -5.16 15.01 0.41
N GLY A 2 -4.27 15.97 0.31
CA GLY A 2 -4.57 17.41 0.22
C GLY A 2 -3.44 18.19 -0.44
N PRO A 3 -3.55 19.54 -0.47
CA PRO A 3 -2.57 20.39 -1.15
C PRO A 3 -1.14 20.27 -0.64
N ASP A 4 -0.97 19.88 0.63
CA ASP A 4 0.35 19.71 1.25
C ASP A 4 0.93 18.30 1.04
N ASP A 5 0.27 17.44 0.27
CA ASP A 5 0.76 16.09 0.01
C ASP A 5 1.66 16.05 -1.23
N ALA A 6 2.75 15.29 -1.10
CA ALA A 6 3.66 14.94 -2.18
C ALA A 6 3.67 13.43 -2.36
N LEU A 7 3.33 12.96 -3.55
CA LEU A 7 3.28 11.55 -3.89
C LEU A 7 4.45 11.17 -4.78
N LEU A 8 5.08 10.04 -4.52
CA LEU A 8 6.17 9.54 -5.37
C LEU A 8 5.61 8.71 -6.53
N LEU A 9 5.90 9.12 -7.76
CA LEU A 9 5.67 8.36 -8.99
C LEU A 9 6.94 7.59 -9.35
N LYS A 10 6.93 6.29 -9.15
CA LYS A 10 8.04 5.37 -9.43
C LYS A 10 7.61 4.08 -10.13
N THR A 11 6.31 3.79 -10.12
CA THR A 11 5.77 2.56 -10.69
C THR A 11 5.66 2.68 -12.20
N ALA A 12 6.07 1.64 -12.93
CA ALA A 12 5.94 1.62 -14.38
C ALA A 12 4.47 1.78 -14.79
N ALA A 13 4.21 2.62 -15.81
CA ALA A 13 2.85 2.95 -16.26
C ALA A 13 2.05 1.75 -16.79
N THR A 14 2.69 0.61 -16.98
CA THR A 14 2.07 -0.67 -17.36
C THR A 14 1.43 -1.40 -16.17
N PHE A 15 1.72 -0.99 -14.93
CA PHE A 15 1.09 -1.51 -13.72
C PHE A 15 -0.03 -0.57 -13.27
N ASP A 16 -1.16 -1.13 -12.89
CA ASP A 16 -2.37 -0.40 -12.48
C ASP A 16 -2.15 0.54 -11.28
N LEU A 17 -1.27 0.17 -10.34
CA LEU A 17 -0.89 1.03 -9.21
C LEU A 17 -0.38 2.40 -9.66
N SER A 18 0.23 2.51 -10.84
CA SER A 18 0.73 3.77 -11.37
C SER A 18 -0.39 4.80 -11.56
N VAL A 19 -1.62 4.37 -11.80
CA VAL A 19 -2.80 5.25 -11.94
C VAL A 19 -2.99 6.07 -10.66
N TRP A 20 -2.82 5.46 -9.50
CA TRP A 20 -2.89 6.19 -8.22
C TRP A 20 -1.71 7.13 -8.03
N GLU A 21 -0.51 6.72 -8.41
CA GLU A 21 0.67 7.58 -8.33
C GLU A 21 0.55 8.80 -9.26
N PHE A 22 -0.06 8.66 -10.45
CA PHE A 22 -0.30 9.79 -11.36
C PHE A 22 -1.36 10.76 -10.84
N TRP A 23 -2.48 10.25 -10.33
CA TRP A 23 -3.68 11.07 -10.17
C TRP A 23 -3.98 11.48 -8.73
N SER A 24 -3.66 10.63 -7.72
CA SER A 24 -4.11 10.87 -6.34
C SER A 24 -3.69 12.21 -5.77
N ALA A 25 -2.44 12.63 -6.00
CA ALA A 25 -1.98 13.95 -5.54
C ALA A 25 -2.63 15.08 -6.35
N LEU A 26 -2.69 14.94 -7.67
CA LEU A 26 -3.19 16.01 -8.56
C LEU A 26 -4.67 16.31 -8.33
N VAL A 27 -5.52 15.28 -8.18
CA VAL A 27 -6.96 15.50 -7.88
C VAL A 27 -7.21 16.05 -6.48
N SER A 28 -6.22 15.97 -5.59
CA SER A 28 -6.28 16.50 -4.22
C SER A 28 -5.61 17.88 -4.08
N GLY A 29 -5.06 18.43 -5.18
CA GLY A 29 -4.32 19.70 -5.18
C GLY A 29 -2.88 19.58 -4.69
N GLY A 30 -2.39 18.36 -4.45
CA GLY A 30 -1.01 18.08 -4.06
C GLY A 30 -0.05 18.03 -5.27
N ARG A 31 1.17 17.52 -5.08
CA ARG A 31 2.19 17.41 -6.12
C ARG A 31 2.66 15.99 -6.33
N VAL A 32 3.14 15.70 -7.52
CA VAL A 32 3.77 14.44 -7.90
C VAL A 32 5.28 14.64 -8.01
N VAL A 33 6.04 13.81 -7.32
CA VAL A 33 7.51 13.71 -7.44
C VAL A 33 7.81 12.54 -8.35
N VAL A 34 8.52 12.77 -9.43
CA VAL A 34 8.82 11.75 -10.44
C VAL A 34 10.20 11.15 -10.21
N ALA A 35 10.29 9.86 -9.95
CA ALA A 35 11.56 9.16 -9.86
C ALA A 35 12.27 9.08 -11.23
N ALA A 36 13.59 9.07 -11.22
CA ALA A 36 14.38 8.85 -12.44
C ALA A 36 14.08 7.47 -13.05
N PRO A 37 14.24 7.31 -14.37
CA PRO A 37 14.14 6.00 -15.00
C PRO A 37 15.00 4.95 -14.27
N ASP A 38 14.45 3.76 -14.05
CA ASP A 38 15.04 2.66 -13.28
C ASP A 38 15.35 2.94 -11.79
N GLY A 39 15.13 4.16 -11.29
CA GLY A 39 15.36 4.53 -9.90
C GLY A 39 14.52 3.73 -8.89
N HIS A 40 13.40 3.16 -9.33
CA HIS A 40 12.56 2.29 -8.50
C HIS A 40 13.27 1.02 -8.01
N ARG A 41 14.42 0.67 -8.59
CA ARG A 41 15.23 -0.51 -8.23
C ARG A 41 16.29 -0.22 -7.19
N ASP A 42 16.49 1.04 -6.84
CA ASP A 42 17.54 1.49 -5.90
C ASP A 42 16.91 2.05 -4.63
N PRO A 43 16.89 1.29 -3.51
CA PRO A 43 16.34 1.75 -2.25
C PRO A 43 17.05 3.01 -1.70
N ALA A 44 18.37 3.14 -1.84
CA ALA A 44 19.11 4.28 -1.34
C ALA A 44 18.72 5.55 -2.12
N TYR A 45 18.60 5.45 -3.45
CA TYR A 45 18.09 6.54 -4.27
C TYR A 45 16.67 6.94 -3.86
N LEU A 46 15.77 5.97 -3.66
CA LEU A 46 14.38 6.26 -3.29
C LEU A 46 14.29 6.92 -1.90
N ASN A 47 15.02 6.43 -0.91
CA ASN A 47 15.08 7.04 0.43
C ASN A 47 15.62 8.49 0.35
N GLY A 48 16.68 8.71 -0.43
CA GLY A 48 17.23 10.03 -0.69
C GLY A 48 16.24 10.97 -1.36
N LEU A 49 15.53 10.50 -2.40
CA LEU A 49 14.52 11.26 -3.12
C LEU A 49 13.32 11.61 -2.23
N VAL A 50 12.83 10.64 -1.45
CA VAL A 50 11.74 10.86 -0.48
C VAL A 50 12.11 11.95 0.52
N ALA A 51 13.34 11.93 1.05
CA ALA A 51 13.82 12.92 2.01
C ALA A 51 14.01 14.31 1.36
N SER A 52 14.70 14.39 0.22
CA SER A 52 15.05 15.65 -0.42
C SER A 52 13.82 16.38 -0.97
N GLU A 53 12.85 15.65 -1.51
CA GLU A 53 11.63 16.19 -2.08
C GLU A 53 10.47 16.29 -1.07
N GLY A 54 10.65 15.85 0.18
CA GLY A 54 9.61 15.89 1.19
C GLY A 54 8.36 15.09 0.78
N VAL A 55 8.56 13.89 0.24
CA VAL A 55 7.44 13.00 -0.13
C VAL A 55 6.68 12.61 1.13
N THR A 56 5.35 12.73 1.08
CA THR A 56 4.47 12.44 2.23
C THR A 56 3.72 11.13 2.10
N THR A 57 3.52 10.65 0.89
CA THR A 57 2.78 9.41 0.60
C THR A 57 3.56 8.53 -0.37
N LEU A 58 3.72 7.27 0.00
CA LEU A 58 4.47 6.29 -0.75
C LEU A 58 3.65 5.01 -0.96
N HIS A 59 3.47 4.59 -2.21
CA HIS A 59 2.96 3.27 -2.55
C HIS A 59 4.12 2.30 -2.75
N VAL A 60 4.04 1.11 -2.16
CA VAL A 60 5.08 0.08 -2.28
C VAL A 60 4.49 -1.33 -2.31
N VAL A 61 5.21 -2.26 -2.93
CA VAL A 61 5.00 -3.68 -2.62
C VAL A 61 5.75 -4.02 -1.31
N PRO A 62 5.27 -4.95 -0.50
CA PRO A 62 5.91 -5.33 0.77
C PRO A 62 7.39 -5.68 0.69
N SER A 63 7.82 -6.33 -0.40
CA SER A 63 9.23 -6.61 -0.64
C SER A 63 10.07 -5.32 -0.81
N MET A 64 9.55 -4.30 -1.51
CA MET A 64 10.20 -3.00 -1.64
C MET A 64 10.24 -2.26 -0.29
N LEU A 65 9.17 -2.30 0.50
CA LEU A 65 9.17 -1.71 1.84
C LEU A 65 10.28 -2.32 2.72
N THR A 66 10.45 -3.63 2.66
CA THR A 66 11.53 -4.33 3.36
C THR A 66 12.92 -3.85 2.89
N ALA A 67 13.10 -3.65 1.58
CA ALA A 67 14.36 -3.15 1.02
C ALA A 67 14.65 -1.70 1.46
N LEU A 68 13.68 -0.81 1.41
CA LEU A 68 13.80 0.58 1.87
C LEU A 68 14.18 0.66 3.35
N MET A 69 13.52 -0.12 4.22
CA MET A 69 13.84 -0.17 5.65
C MET A 69 15.20 -0.82 5.92
N THR A 70 15.66 -1.73 5.06
CA THR A 70 16.98 -2.35 5.23
C THR A 70 18.09 -1.36 4.90
N ASP A 71 17.92 -0.55 3.88
CA ASP A 71 18.85 0.51 3.49
C ASP A 71 18.94 1.62 4.55
N SER A 72 17.84 1.92 5.22
CA SER A 72 17.73 3.02 6.21
C SER A 72 17.74 2.57 7.67
N ASP A 73 18.27 1.40 7.99
CA ASP A 73 18.31 0.82 9.34
C ASP A 73 16.94 0.77 10.05
N GLY A 74 15.86 0.67 9.27
CA GLY A 74 14.49 0.56 9.76
C GLY A 74 13.72 1.88 9.87
N VAL A 75 14.38 3.02 9.69
CA VAL A 75 13.77 4.36 9.85
C VAL A 75 13.69 5.04 8.48
N LEU A 76 12.49 5.17 7.95
CA LEU A 76 12.24 5.87 6.70
C LEU A 76 12.27 7.40 6.89
N PRO A 77 12.42 8.19 5.82
CA PRO A 77 12.44 9.65 5.92
C PRO A 77 11.21 10.20 6.65
N SER A 78 11.42 11.10 7.59
CA SER A 78 10.38 11.67 8.47
C SER A 78 9.35 12.54 7.76
N SER A 79 9.54 12.85 6.48
CA SER A 79 8.55 13.50 5.63
C SER A 79 7.35 12.58 5.32
N LEU A 80 7.53 11.26 5.38
CA LEU A 80 6.47 10.29 5.16
C LEU A 80 5.41 10.38 6.25
N ARG A 81 4.17 10.53 5.83
CA ARG A 81 2.96 10.48 6.68
C ARG A 81 2.16 9.22 6.43
N ARG A 82 2.31 8.62 5.24
CA ARG A 82 1.53 7.44 4.82
C ARG A 82 2.33 6.55 3.90
N VAL A 83 2.33 5.26 4.20
CA VAL A 83 2.85 4.19 3.35
C VAL A 83 1.72 3.22 3.05
N LEU A 84 1.50 2.93 1.77
CA LEU A 84 0.45 2.05 1.27
C LEU A 84 1.12 0.81 0.67
N ALA A 85 1.02 -0.32 1.37
CA ALA A 85 1.56 -1.61 0.94
C ALA A 85 0.49 -2.38 0.17
N ILE A 86 0.80 -2.83 -1.05
CA ILE A 86 -0.13 -3.53 -1.94
C ILE A 86 0.60 -4.47 -2.89
N GLY A 87 -0.09 -5.47 -3.43
CA GLY A 87 0.39 -6.34 -4.50
C GLY A 87 1.07 -7.62 -4.02
N GLU A 88 1.44 -7.72 -2.76
CA GLU A 88 1.99 -8.92 -2.13
C GLU A 88 1.40 -9.07 -0.72
N ALA A 89 1.48 -10.26 -0.13
CA ALA A 89 1.15 -10.43 1.29
C ALA A 89 2.14 -9.65 2.16
N LEU A 90 1.64 -8.75 3.02
CA LEU A 90 2.48 -7.99 3.95
C LEU A 90 2.88 -8.88 5.14
N PRO A 91 4.18 -9.24 5.28
CA PRO A 91 4.63 -10.03 6.41
C PRO A 91 4.46 -9.26 7.73
N ALA A 92 3.94 -9.93 8.77
CA ALA A 92 3.79 -9.32 10.09
C ALA A 92 5.13 -8.78 10.64
N SER A 93 6.24 -9.49 10.39
CA SER A 93 7.58 -9.03 10.79
C SER A 93 7.99 -7.71 10.14
N THR A 94 7.67 -7.52 8.85
CA THR A 94 7.90 -6.26 8.13
C THR A 94 7.03 -5.13 8.71
N ALA A 95 5.75 -5.42 8.96
CA ALA A 95 4.80 -4.48 9.55
C ALA A 95 5.23 -4.04 10.96
N GLN A 96 5.60 -4.97 11.82
CA GLN A 96 6.06 -4.67 13.19
C GLN A 96 7.38 -3.88 13.20
N ARG A 97 8.32 -4.23 12.31
CA ARG A 97 9.56 -3.46 12.15
C ARG A 97 9.27 -2.02 11.70
N PHE A 98 8.32 -1.84 10.80
CA PHE A 98 7.90 -0.51 10.36
C PHE A 98 7.33 0.30 11.54
N LEU A 99 6.37 -0.26 12.28
CA LEU A 99 5.75 0.44 13.42
C LEU A 99 6.73 0.78 14.53
N ALA A 100 7.78 -0.02 14.72
CA ALA A 100 8.79 0.23 15.76
C ALA A 100 9.71 1.42 15.45
N GLY A 101 9.88 1.79 14.17
CA GLY A 101 10.83 2.81 13.74
C GLY A 101 10.22 4.03 13.06
N ASN A 102 8.91 4.05 12.82
CA ASN A 102 8.30 5.08 11.98
C ASN A 102 6.97 5.58 12.54
N ASP A 103 6.77 6.90 12.50
CA ASP A 103 5.50 7.55 12.89
C ASP A 103 4.48 7.58 11.75
N ALA A 104 4.89 7.27 10.52
CA ALA A 104 4.01 7.24 9.36
C ALA A 104 2.97 6.11 9.51
N ARG A 105 1.75 6.36 9.04
CA ARG A 105 0.72 5.33 8.96
C ARG A 105 1.07 4.31 7.88
N LEU A 106 0.97 3.02 8.20
CA LEU A 106 1.08 1.91 7.25
C LEU A 106 -0.30 1.30 7.00
N ASP A 107 -0.72 1.27 5.75
CA ASP A 107 -1.95 0.61 5.32
C ASP A 107 -1.61 -0.59 4.44
N ASN A 108 -2.21 -1.75 4.75
CA ASN A 108 -2.18 -2.94 3.90
C ASN A 108 -3.41 -2.93 3.00
N LEU A 109 -3.20 -2.92 1.70
CA LEU A 109 -4.25 -2.87 0.68
C LEU A 109 -4.25 -4.17 -0.13
N TYR A 110 -5.43 -4.62 -0.53
CA TYR A 110 -5.58 -5.79 -1.38
C TYR A 110 -6.58 -5.52 -2.50
N GLY A 111 -6.25 -5.96 -3.70
CA GLY A 111 -7.12 -5.98 -4.87
C GLY A 111 -6.40 -6.49 -6.10
N PRO A 112 -7.10 -7.19 -7.01
CA PRO A 112 -6.59 -7.53 -8.33
C PRO A 112 -6.78 -6.36 -9.29
N THR A 113 -6.04 -6.36 -10.39
CA THR A 113 -6.15 -5.36 -11.46
C THR A 113 -7.57 -5.27 -12.04
N GLU A 114 -8.26 -6.41 -12.12
CA GLU A 114 -9.65 -6.52 -12.60
C GLU A 114 -10.67 -5.81 -11.70
N ALA A 115 -10.28 -5.45 -10.48
CA ALA A 115 -11.10 -4.71 -9.52
C ALA A 115 -10.46 -3.36 -9.14
N ALA A 116 -9.90 -2.65 -10.12
CA ALA A 116 -9.38 -1.29 -10.05
C ALA A 116 -8.38 -1.05 -8.90
N VAL A 117 -7.32 -1.86 -8.86
CA VAL A 117 -6.13 -1.76 -7.98
C VAL A 117 -6.37 -2.26 -6.56
N SER A 118 -7.43 -1.82 -5.87
CA SER A 118 -7.65 -2.16 -4.47
C SER A 118 -9.12 -2.21 -4.11
N VAL A 119 -9.51 -3.25 -3.38
CA VAL A 119 -10.88 -3.48 -2.92
C VAL A 119 -11.01 -3.51 -1.40
N THR A 120 -9.90 -3.73 -0.69
CA THR A 120 -9.87 -3.70 0.78
C THR A 120 -8.71 -2.88 1.30
N GLY A 121 -8.81 -2.47 2.57
CA GLY A 121 -7.74 -1.81 3.29
C GLY A 121 -7.77 -2.10 4.78
N HIS A 122 -6.59 -2.22 5.36
CA HIS A 122 -6.36 -2.39 6.78
C HIS A 122 -5.24 -1.44 7.23
N THR A 123 -5.51 -0.62 8.22
CA THR A 123 -4.44 0.13 8.89
C THR A 123 -3.72 -0.81 9.84
N VAL A 124 -2.42 -0.99 9.63
CA VAL A 124 -1.61 -1.91 10.42
C VAL A 124 -1.54 -1.44 11.87
N GLU A 125 -1.74 -2.39 12.78
CA GLU A 125 -1.73 -2.15 14.23
C GLU A 125 -0.64 -2.97 14.93
N VAL A 126 -0.29 -2.56 16.14
CA VAL A 126 0.69 -3.29 16.98
C VAL A 126 0.23 -4.71 17.29
N SER A 127 -1.07 -4.96 17.27
CA SER A 127 -1.68 -6.29 17.47
C SER A 127 -1.47 -7.27 16.31
N ASP A 128 -1.08 -6.80 15.11
CA ASP A 128 -0.89 -7.63 13.91
C ASP A 128 0.45 -8.41 13.95
N VAL A 129 0.64 -9.23 14.98
CA VAL A 129 1.92 -9.94 15.22
C VAL A 129 2.05 -11.28 14.52
N VAL A 130 0.96 -11.90 14.11
CA VAL A 130 0.95 -13.22 13.46
C VAL A 130 0.73 -13.09 11.96
N SER A 131 -0.24 -12.27 11.57
CA SER A 131 -0.56 -11.97 10.17
C SER A 131 -1.14 -10.57 10.08
N VAL A 132 -0.94 -9.91 8.94
CA VAL A 132 -1.59 -8.62 8.65
C VAL A 132 -2.83 -8.91 7.80
N PRO A 133 -4.04 -8.56 8.28
CA PRO A 133 -5.26 -8.73 7.52
C PRO A 133 -5.27 -7.92 6.22
N ILE A 134 -6.04 -8.38 5.22
CA ILE A 134 -6.37 -7.56 4.04
C ILE A 134 -7.42 -6.48 4.36
N GLY A 135 -8.06 -6.58 5.52
CA GLY A 135 -8.95 -5.56 6.07
C GLY A 135 -10.38 -5.63 5.59
N SER A 136 -11.01 -4.46 5.56
CA SER A 136 -12.43 -4.29 5.24
C SER A 136 -12.64 -3.76 3.82
N PRO A 137 -13.82 -4.00 3.22
CA PRO A 137 -14.14 -3.48 1.89
C PRO A 137 -14.03 -1.96 1.81
N GLN A 138 -13.51 -1.47 0.71
CA GLN A 138 -13.53 -0.05 0.36
C GLN A 138 -14.94 0.38 -0.07
N TRP A 139 -15.13 1.70 -0.27
CA TRP A 139 -16.40 2.27 -0.68
C TRP A 139 -16.93 1.61 -1.97
N ASN A 140 -18.23 1.31 -1.98
CA ASN A 140 -18.93 0.66 -3.09
C ASN A 140 -18.45 -0.75 -3.44
N THR A 141 -17.68 -1.39 -2.57
CA THR A 141 -17.19 -2.76 -2.71
C THR A 141 -17.87 -3.68 -1.71
N ARG A 142 -18.13 -4.92 -2.10
CA ARG A 142 -18.65 -6.00 -1.26
C ARG A 142 -17.77 -7.22 -1.40
N LEU A 143 -17.53 -7.91 -0.28
CA LEU A 143 -16.78 -9.15 -0.22
C LEU A 143 -17.67 -10.27 0.23
N PHE A 144 -17.54 -11.43 -0.39
CA PHE A 144 -18.24 -12.64 0.00
C PHE A 144 -17.23 -13.79 0.07
N VAL A 145 -17.31 -14.59 1.14
CA VAL A 145 -16.58 -15.86 1.22
C VAL A 145 -17.61 -16.97 0.99
N LEU A 146 -17.49 -17.67 -0.14
CA LEU A 146 -18.51 -18.60 -0.61
C LEU A 146 -17.96 -20.03 -0.71
N ASP A 147 -18.85 -21.00 -0.56
CA ASP A 147 -18.57 -22.41 -0.82
C ASP A 147 -18.66 -22.76 -2.32
N ALA A 148 -18.41 -24.02 -2.68
CA ALA A 148 -18.50 -24.51 -4.05
C ALA A 148 -19.92 -24.43 -4.68
N ARG A 149 -20.96 -24.13 -3.88
CA ARG A 149 -22.34 -23.93 -4.32
C ARG A 149 -22.71 -22.45 -4.33
N LEU A 150 -21.72 -21.56 -4.19
CA LEU A 150 -21.89 -20.10 -4.12
C LEU A 150 -22.76 -19.65 -2.92
N GLN A 151 -22.74 -20.41 -1.82
CA GLN A 151 -23.41 -20.02 -0.59
C GLN A 151 -22.42 -19.43 0.41
N PRO A 152 -22.79 -18.37 1.15
CA PRO A 152 -21.93 -17.80 2.19
C PRO A 152 -21.54 -18.85 3.23
N VAL A 153 -20.23 -18.92 3.54
CA VAL A 153 -19.75 -19.80 4.61
C VAL A 153 -19.86 -19.12 5.98
N PRO A 154 -20.02 -19.88 7.06
CA PRO A 154 -19.98 -19.34 8.42
C PRO A 154 -18.61 -18.71 8.75
N VAL A 155 -18.60 -17.81 9.75
CA VAL A 155 -17.37 -17.22 10.27
C VAL A 155 -16.40 -18.30 10.75
N GLY A 156 -15.14 -18.20 10.32
CA GLY A 156 -14.07 -19.15 10.63
C GLY A 156 -14.01 -20.36 9.70
N VAL A 157 -14.92 -20.48 8.74
CA VAL A 157 -14.87 -21.51 7.70
C VAL A 157 -14.21 -20.94 6.44
N PRO A 158 -13.17 -21.60 5.87
CA PRO A 158 -12.56 -21.16 4.63
C PRO A 158 -13.50 -21.34 3.43
N GLY A 159 -13.38 -20.44 2.45
CA GLY A 159 -14.11 -20.47 1.18
C GLY A 159 -13.40 -19.64 0.13
N GLU A 160 -13.98 -19.55 -1.06
CA GLU A 160 -13.49 -18.71 -2.15
C GLU A 160 -13.90 -17.26 -1.91
N LEU A 161 -12.96 -16.32 -2.13
CA LEU A 161 -13.22 -14.88 -1.99
C LEU A 161 -13.81 -14.32 -3.29
N TYR A 162 -15.03 -13.81 -3.20
CA TYR A 162 -15.72 -13.13 -4.30
C TYR A 162 -15.75 -11.61 -4.04
N LEU A 163 -15.43 -10.87 -5.09
CA LEU A 163 -15.41 -9.40 -5.10
C LEU A 163 -16.58 -8.91 -5.95
N ALA A 164 -17.31 -7.92 -5.46
CA ALA A 164 -18.41 -7.29 -6.18
C ALA A 164 -18.50 -5.81 -5.83
N GLY A 165 -18.91 -4.99 -6.77
CA GLY A 165 -19.05 -3.55 -6.55
C GLY A 165 -19.14 -2.77 -7.83
N ALA A 166 -18.85 -1.46 -7.73
CA ALA A 166 -18.85 -0.53 -8.85
C ALA A 166 -17.49 -0.45 -9.58
N GLN A 167 -16.48 -1.13 -9.05
CA GLN A 167 -15.11 -1.15 -9.59
C GLN A 167 -14.96 -2.22 -10.65
#